data_21e4207f4363d1dd7f83a26d495aa688
#
_entry.id   21e4207f4363d1dd7f83a26d495aa688
#
_cell.length_a   1.000
_cell.length_b   1.000
_cell.length_c   1.000
_cell.angle_alpha   90.00
_cell.angle_beta   90.00
_cell.angle_gamma   90.00
#
_symmetry.space_group_name_H-M   'P 1'
#
loop_
_entity.id
_entity.type
_entity.pdbx_description
1 polymer ?
#
loop_
_entity_poly.entity_id
_entity_poly.type
_entity_poly.pdbx_seq_one_letter_code
_entity_poly.pdbx_strand_id
1 'polypeptide(L)'
;MHVICNLLRAELSAHATTLRSFAAVAAIISAMNLAMSSGSATPAIAVCILTVAFLPTSLFAQDERAHLDTMYSILPVTRAQFVIARYLCVVLVAVAATLVGVVVALINDAVRGPGAGVLPLSVAGVAGLAVAVLGVIVAIQLLLFFSLGYTRTGMYAYGATMALMFAFGFLIKKFPDLTATIIRWAGSAWTGVLGPGIAVAVLAVSAAGSVRLYQRRNL
;
A
#
# COMPACT_ATOMS: atom_id res chain seq x y z
N MET A 1 -9.00 -19.17 -14.30
CA MET A 1 -8.24 -19.06 -13.04
C MET A 1 -6.75 -19.32 -13.21
N HIS A 2 -6.33 -20.40 -13.89
CA HIS A 2 -4.92 -20.75 -14.10
C HIS A 2 -4.07 -19.62 -14.72
N VAL A 3 -4.61 -18.88 -15.71
CA VAL A 3 -3.90 -17.79 -16.40
C VAL A 3 -3.53 -16.66 -15.43
N ILE A 4 -4.47 -16.23 -14.59
CA ILE A 4 -4.24 -15.14 -13.61
C ILE A 4 -3.21 -15.58 -12.55
N CYS A 5 -3.27 -16.83 -12.11
CA CYS A 5 -2.31 -17.37 -11.14
C CYS A 5 -0.89 -17.45 -11.72
N ASN A 6 -0.75 -17.86 -12.99
CA ASN A 6 0.53 -17.89 -13.69
C ASN A 6 1.08 -16.48 -13.92
N LEU A 7 0.22 -15.53 -14.28
CA LEU A 7 0.58 -14.11 -14.41
C LEU A 7 1.07 -13.55 -13.07
N LEU A 8 0.32 -13.81 -11.99
CA LEU A 8 0.70 -13.35 -10.65
C LEU A 8 2.08 -13.92 -10.24
N ARG A 9 2.32 -15.20 -10.51
CA ARG A 9 3.63 -15.82 -10.24
C ARG A 9 4.74 -15.20 -11.09
N ALA A 10 4.49 -14.93 -12.36
CA ALA A 10 5.43 -14.26 -13.25
C ALA A 10 5.74 -12.83 -12.77
N GLU A 11 4.72 -12.06 -12.39
CA GLU A 11 4.84 -10.73 -11.82
C GLU A 11 5.70 -10.74 -10.54
N LEU A 12 5.38 -11.62 -9.59
CA LEU A 12 6.14 -11.75 -8.35
C LEU A 12 7.59 -12.15 -8.59
N SER A 13 7.85 -13.03 -9.57
CA SER A 13 9.23 -13.43 -9.92
C SER A 13 10.00 -12.33 -10.64
N ALA A 14 9.36 -11.62 -11.56
CA ALA A 14 9.97 -10.50 -12.29
C ALA A 14 10.38 -9.36 -11.34
N HIS A 15 9.54 -9.09 -10.34
CA HIS A 15 9.78 -8.01 -9.38
C HIS A 15 10.39 -8.48 -8.05
N ALA A 16 10.86 -9.73 -7.96
CA ALA A 16 11.39 -10.31 -6.71
C ALA A 16 12.53 -9.48 -6.09
N THR A 17 13.42 -8.92 -6.91
CA THR A 17 14.53 -8.07 -6.43
C THR A 17 14.01 -6.80 -5.78
N THR A 18 13.04 -6.14 -6.40
CA THR A 18 12.40 -4.93 -5.86
C THR A 18 11.65 -5.25 -4.58
N LEU A 19 10.88 -6.32 -4.56
CA LEU A 19 10.13 -6.74 -3.36
C LEU A 19 11.08 -7.05 -2.19
N ARG A 20 12.23 -7.69 -2.45
CA ARG A 20 13.27 -7.93 -1.44
C ARG A 20 13.86 -6.62 -0.91
N SER A 21 14.14 -5.64 -1.79
CA SER A 21 14.63 -4.33 -1.39
C SER A 21 13.63 -3.59 -0.51
N PHE A 22 12.35 -3.60 -0.87
CA PHE A 22 11.29 -3.02 -0.05
C PHE A 22 11.15 -3.72 1.31
N ALA A 23 11.22 -5.05 1.33
CA ALA A 23 11.19 -5.83 2.56
C ALA A 23 12.40 -5.51 3.47
N ALA A 24 13.60 -5.38 2.89
CA ALA A 24 14.81 -5.01 3.63
C ALA A 24 14.68 -3.59 4.22
N VAL A 25 14.22 -2.62 3.46
CA VAL A 25 13.98 -1.24 3.95
C VAL A 25 12.95 -1.24 5.07
N ALA A 26 11.82 -1.94 4.89
CA ALA A 26 10.80 -2.06 5.93
C ALA A 26 11.34 -2.72 7.21
N ALA A 27 12.17 -3.76 7.08
CA ALA A 27 12.81 -4.43 8.22
C ALA A 27 13.79 -3.50 8.96
N ILE A 28 14.64 -2.77 8.22
CA ILE A 28 15.60 -1.82 8.81
C ILE A 28 14.86 -0.72 9.57
N ILE A 29 13.85 -0.10 8.97
CA ILE A 29 13.11 0.99 9.62
C ILE A 29 12.29 0.44 10.80
N SER A 30 11.74 -0.76 10.70
CA SER A 30 11.06 -1.42 11.83
C SER A 30 12.01 -1.69 12.99
N ALA A 31 13.23 -2.17 12.70
CA ALA A 31 14.27 -2.38 13.70
C ALA A 31 14.72 -1.05 14.36
N MET A 32 14.89 0.00 13.57
CA MET A 32 15.19 1.33 14.10
C MET A 32 14.06 1.86 14.98
N ASN A 33 12.80 1.67 14.59
CA ASN A 33 11.66 2.04 15.43
C ASN A 33 11.65 1.28 16.75
N LEU A 34 11.94 -0.03 16.73
CA LEU A 34 12.08 -0.84 17.95
C LEU A 34 13.20 -0.33 18.85
N ALA A 35 14.32 0.13 18.28
CA ALA A 35 15.46 0.64 19.05
C ALA A 35 15.21 2.04 19.61
N MET A 36 14.55 2.92 18.86
CA MET A 36 14.41 4.35 19.17
C MET A 36 13.05 4.72 19.80
N SER A 37 12.00 3.91 19.61
CA SER A 37 10.67 4.28 20.10
C SER A 37 10.57 4.11 21.61
N SER A 38 10.13 5.17 22.25
CA SER A 38 9.80 5.22 23.69
C SER A 38 8.45 4.56 24.01
N GLY A 39 8.09 3.47 23.33
CA GLY A 39 6.97 2.63 23.75
C GLY A 39 5.74 2.53 22.83
N SER A 40 5.63 3.21 21.68
CA SER A 40 4.47 3.02 20.81
C SER A 40 4.74 2.07 19.63
N ALA A 41 3.85 1.10 19.43
CA ALA A 41 3.88 0.16 18.30
C ALA A 41 3.44 0.79 16.96
N THR A 42 2.79 1.94 17.01
CA THR A 42 2.19 2.65 15.88
C THR A 42 3.18 2.95 14.73
N PRO A 43 4.44 3.39 15.00
CA PRO A 43 5.38 3.69 13.92
C PRO A 43 5.72 2.49 13.04
N ALA A 44 5.80 1.28 13.59
CA ALA A 44 6.14 0.08 12.82
C ALA A 44 5.08 -0.23 11.74
N ILE A 45 3.80 -0.13 12.11
CA ILE A 45 2.68 -0.33 11.18
C ILE A 45 2.71 0.75 10.09
N ALA A 46 2.89 2.02 10.48
CA ALA A 46 2.94 3.14 9.54
C ALA A 46 4.05 2.96 8.52
N VAL A 47 5.24 2.54 8.92
CA VAL A 47 6.39 2.33 8.03
C VAL A 47 6.14 1.22 7.02
N CYS A 48 5.61 0.07 7.46
CA CYS A 48 5.28 -1.03 6.55
C CYS A 48 4.29 -0.56 5.48
N ILE A 49 3.31 0.24 5.85
CA ILE A 49 2.30 0.76 4.95
C ILE A 49 2.87 1.81 3.99
N LEU A 50 3.71 2.71 4.48
CA LEU A 50 4.40 3.68 3.64
C LEU A 50 5.24 3.04 2.56
N THR A 51 5.94 1.96 2.91
CA THR A 51 6.75 1.20 1.96
C THR A 51 5.88 0.67 0.81
N VAL A 52 4.69 0.15 1.11
CA VAL A 52 3.76 -0.36 0.08
C VAL A 52 3.17 0.77 -0.78
N ALA A 53 3.00 1.98 -0.23
CA ALA A 53 2.49 3.12 -1.01
C ALA A 53 3.40 3.50 -2.19
N PHE A 54 4.68 3.19 -2.15
CA PHE A 54 5.61 3.41 -3.25
C PHE A 54 5.74 2.23 -4.22
N LEU A 55 5.20 1.07 -3.86
CA LEU A 55 5.31 -0.15 -4.66
C LEU A 55 4.73 0.00 -6.08
N PRO A 56 3.50 0.51 -6.30
CA PRO A 56 2.95 0.65 -7.64
C PRO A 56 3.86 1.46 -8.56
N THR A 57 4.37 2.57 -8.06
CA THR A 57 5.25 3.45 -8.85
C THR A 57 6.55 2.76 -9.24
N SER A 58 7.16 1.97 -8.35
CA SER A 58 8.37 1.22 -8.64
C SER A 58 8.15 0.08 -9.63
N LEU A 59 7.00 -0.61 -9.56
CA LEU A 59 6.64 -1.66 -10.49
C LEU A 59 6.48 -1.11 -11.92
N PHE A 60 5.71 -0.04 -12.08
CA PHE A 60 5.52 0.59 -13.39
C PHE A 60 6.80 1.22 -13.94
N ALA A 61 7.68 1.76 -13.08
CA ALA A 61 8.98 2.26 -13.49
C ALA A 61 9.87 1.16 -14.09
N GLN A 62 9.83 -0.04 -13.53
CA GLN A 62 10.59 -1.18 -14.03
C GLN A 62 10.02 -1.72 -15.34
N ASP A 63 8.70 -1.80 -15.43
CA ASP A 63 8.02 -2.25 -16.64
C ASP A 63 8.41 -1.38 -17.84
N GLU A 64 8.44 -0.08 -17.66
CA GLU A 64 8.82 0.85 -18.72
C GLU A 64 10.29 0.73 -19.11
N ARG A 65 11.19 0.61 -18.12
CA ARG A 65 12.63 0.41 -18.37
C ARG A 65 12.92 -0.89 -19.12
N ALA A 66 12.15 -1.93 -18.82
CA ALA A 66 12.29 -3.26 -19.43
C ALA A 66 11.46 -3.42 -20.72
N HIS A 67 10.76 -2.36 -21.18
CA HIS A 67 9.86 -2.39 -22.35
C HIS A 67 8.86 -3.55 -22.29
N LEU A 68 8.37 -3.89 -21.10
CA LEU A 68 7.47 -5.04 -20.90
C LEU A 68 6.11 -4.86 -21.62
N ASP A 69 5.69 -3.63 -21.89
CA ASP A 69 4.47 -3.35 -22.67
C ASP A 69 4.50 -4.05 -24.04
N THR A 70 5.67 -4.06 -24.70
CA THR A 70 5.86 -4.77 -25.97
C THR A 70 5.78 -6.29 -25.79
N MET A 71 6.34 -6.80 -24.70
CA MET A 71 6.32 -8.23 -24.40
C MET A 71 4.89 -8.71 -24.05
N TYR A 72 4.13 -7.92 -23.31
CA TYR A 72 2.73 -8.23 -22.98
C TYR A 72 1.80 -8.22 -24.20
N SER A 73 2.12 -7.45 -25.25
CA SER A 73 1.35 -7.43 -26.49
C SER A 73 1.41 -8.75 -27.28
N ILE A 74 2.47 -9.55 -27.07
CA ILE A 74 2.72 -10.84 -27.75
C ILE A 74 2.09 -12.00 -26.98
N LEU A 75 1.83 -11.83 -25.67
CA LEU A 75 1.26 -12.88 -24.85
C LEU A 75 -0.24 -13.06 -25.10
N PRO A 76 -0.76 -14.29 -25.11
CA PRO A 76 -2.19 -14.57 -25.29
C PRO A 76 -3.00 -14.24 -24.01
N VAL A 77 -2.89 -13.02 -23.53
CA VAL A 77 -3.49 -12.55 -22.28
C VAL A 77 -4.37 -11.34 -22.58
N THR A 78 -5.58 -11.32 -22.01
CA THR A 78 -6.45 -10.16 -22.17
C THR A 78 -5.97 -8.98 -21.30
N ARG A 79 -6.18 -7.75 -21.78
CA ARG A 79 -5.84 -6.52 -21.04
C ARG A 79 -6.47 -6.48 -19.65
N ALA A 80 -7.68 -7.02 -19.52
CA ALA A 80 -8.36 -7.11 -18.22
C ALA A 80 -7.64 -8.07 -17.25
N GLN A 81 -7.17 -9.22 -17.73
CA GLN A 81 -6.42 -10.17 -16.91
C GLN A 81 -5.11 -9.57 -16.39
N PHE A 82 -4.42 -8.79 -17.23
CA PHE A 82 -3.21 -8.09 -16.83
C PHE A 82 -3.48 -7.06 -15.71
N VAL A 83 -4.50 -6.20 -15.89
CA VAL A 83 -4.88 -5.23 -14.86
C VAL A 83 -5.22 -5.93 -13.54
N ILE A 84 -6.05 -6.98 -13.59
CA ILE A 84 -6.45 -7.73 -12.39
C ILE A 84 -5.23 -8.37 -11.71
N ALA A 85 -4.31 -8.99 -12.46
CA ALA A 85 -3.11 -9.60 -11.91
C ALA A 85 -2.24 -8.56 -11.18
N ARG A 86 -2.10 -7.34 -11.73
CA ARG A 86 -1.35 -6.23 -11.12
C ARG A 86 -2.01 -5.76 -9.81
N TYR A 87 -3.32 -5.57 -9.79
CA TYR A 87 -4.05 -5.23 -8.56
C TYR A 87 -3.88 -6.31 -7.49
N LEU A 88 -4.00 -7.59 -7.87
CA LEU A 88 -3.81 -8.71 -6.94
C LEU A 88 -2.38 -8.77 -6.40
N CYS A 89 -1.36 -8.52 -7.24
CA CYS A 89 0.03 -8.47 -6.80
C CYS A 89 0.24 -7.39 -5.72
N VAL A 90 -0.26 -6.18 -5.96
CA VAL A 90 -0.12 -5.07 -4.99
C VAL A 90 -0.90 -5.34 -3.71
N VAL A 91 -2.11 -5.89 -3.80
CA VAL A 91 -2.92 -6.28 -2.64
C VAL A 91 -2.21 -7.36 -1.82
N LEU A 92 -1.65 -8.37 -2.47
CA LEU A 92 -0.94 -9.45 -1.78
C LEU A 92 0.28 -8.93 -1.01
N VAL A 93 1.05 -8.04 -1.62
CA VAL A 93 2.19 -7.38 -0.95
C VAL A 93 1.71 -6.46 0.18
N ALA A 94 0.60 -5.73 -0.01
CA ALA A 94 0.01 -4.89 1.02
C ALA A 94 -0.43 -5.70 2.25
N VAL A 95 -1.08 -6.85 2.02
CA VAL A 95 -1.47 -7.78 3.10
C VAL A 95 -0.24 -8.31 3.82
N ALA A 96 0.78 -8.77 3.09
CA ALA A 96 2.01 -9.28 3.68
C ALA A 96 2.72 -8.21 4.52
N ALA A 97 2.85 -6.97 4.02
CA ALA A 97 3.46 -5.86 4.74
C ALA A 97 2.65 -5.47 6.00
N THR A 98 1.32 -5.48 5.91
CA THR A 98 0.44 -5.22 7.06
C THR A 98 0.63 -6.29 8.14
N LEU A 99 0.67 -7.57 7.76
CA LEU A 99 0.91 -8.67 8.70
C LEU A 99 2.28 -8.53 9.39
N VAL A 100 3.33 -8.20 8.63
CA VAL A 100 4.66 -7.94 9.21
C VAL A 100 4.59 -6.76 10.19
N GLY A 101 3.95 -5.65 9.82
CA GLY A 101 3.78 -4.49 10.70
C GLY A 101 3.03 -4.82 11.99
N VAL A 102 1.97 -5.62 11.91
CA VAL A 102 1.20 -6.09 13.07
C VAL A 102 2.06 -7.00 13.95
N VAL A 103 2.79 -7.95 13.38
CA VAL A 103 3.69 -8.85 14.15
C VAL A 103 4.75 -8.03 14.88
N VAL A 104 5.39 -7.08 14.22
CA VAL A 104 6.39 -6.19 14.85
C VAL A 104 5.76 -5.37 15.97
N ALA A 105 4.53 -4.87 15.78
CA ALA A 105 3.80 -4.14 16.81
C ALA A 105 3.50 -5.01 18.03
N LEU A 106 3.04 -6.25 17.83
CA LEU A 106 2.76 -7.20 18.91
C LEU A 106 4.03 -7.60 19.67
N ILE A 107 5.15 -7.80 18.97
CA ILE A 107 6.44 -8.08 19.60
C ILE A 107 6.87 -6.88 20.48
N ASN A 108 6.72 -5.66 19.98
CA ASN A 108 7.03 -4.46 20.73
C ASN A 108 6.21 -4.35 22.02
N ASP A 109 4.89 -4.61 21.93
CA ASP A 109 3.99 -4.60 23.09
C ASP A 109 4.34 -5.72 24.09
N ALA A 110 4.74 -6.90 23.61
CA ALA A 110 5.14 -8.02 24.46
C ALA A 110 6.47 -7.74 25.21
N VAL A 111 7.42 -7.07 24.57
CA VAL A 111 8.73 -6.76 25.16
C VAL A 111 8.66 -5.61 26.17
N ARG A 112 7.83 -4.61 25.91
CA ARG A 112 7.79 -3.35 26.70
C ARG A 112 6.59 -3.24 27.62
N GLY A 113 5.66 -4.16 27.53
CA GLY A 113 4.39 -4.16 28.27
C GLY A 113 3.27 -3.42 27.54
N PRO A 114 2.01 -3.88 27.72
CA PRO A 114 0.85 -3.25 27.14
C PRO A 114 0.66 -1.84 27.71
N GLY A 115 0.54 -0.84 26.86
CA GLY A 115 0.29 0.55 27.29
C GLY A 115 1.53 1.40 27.55
N ALA A 116 2.73 0.95 27.21
CA ALA A 116 3.92 1.80 27.20
C ALA A 116 3.83 2.99 26.23
N GLY A 117 2.83 2.99 25.35
CA GLY A 117 2.54 4.11 24.45
C GLY A 117 1.68 5.19 25.11
N VAL A 118 1.93 6.44 24.71
CA VAL A 118 1.24 7.63 25.23
C VAL A 118 -0.26 7.65 24.88
N LEU A 119 -0.71 6.81 23.95
CA LEU A 119 -2.08 6.79 23.43
C LEU A 119 -2.68 5.37 23.51
N PRO A 120 -3.96 5.23 23.95
CA PRO A 120 -4.67 3.96 24.01
C PRO A 120 -5.12 3.51 22.61
N LEU A 121 -4.15 3.21 21.73
CA LEU A 121 -4.41 2.78 20.37
C LEU A 121 -4.45 1.26 20.29
N SER A 122 -5.51 0.70 19.73
CA SER A 122 -5.55 -0.72 19.41
C SER A 122 -4.71 -1.00 18.17
N VAL A 123 -3.84 -2.01 18.21
CA VAL A 123 -3.06 -2.46 17.04
C VAL A 123 -3.97 -2.74 15.84
N ALA A 124 -5.12 -3.38 16.10
CA ALA A 124 -6.11 -3.66 15.06
C ALA A 124 -6.72 -2.39 14.44
N GLY A 125 -7.07 -1.40 15.26
CA GLY A 125 -7.64 -0.15 14.78
C GLY A 125 -6.65 0.68 13.97
N VAL A 126 -5.41 0.77 14.43
CA VAL A 126 -4.33 1.45 13.69
C VAL A 126 -4.05 0.75 12.36
N ALA A 127 -3.93 -0.59 12.38
CA ALA A 127 -3.72 -1.37 11.16
C ALA A 127 -4.89 -1.19 10.17
N GLY A 128 -6.13 -1.23 10.65
CA GLY A 128 -7.31 -1.02 9.81
C GLY A 128 -7.37 0.37 9.18
N LEU A 129 -7.13 1.43 9.96
CA LEU A 129 -7.08 2.79 9.44
C LEU A 129 -5.98 2.95 8.39
N ALA A 130 -4.83 2.42 8.69
CA ALA A 130 -3.66 2.48 7.82
C ALA A 130 -3.90 1.73 6.48
N VAL A 131 -4.53 0.54 6.53
CA VAL A 131 -4.94 -0.21 5.33
C VAL A 131 -5.98 0.55 4.51
N ALA A 132 -6.93 1.25 5.15
CA ALA A 132 -7.90 2.07 4.45
C ALA A 132 -7.22 3.21 3.67
N VAL A 133 -6.33 3.95 4.32
CA VAL A 133 -5.58 5.06 3.69
C VAL A 133 -4.70 4.54 2.56
N LEU A 134 -3.98 3.44 2.78
CA LEU A 134 -3.17 2.78 1.75
C LEU A 134 -4.03 2.37 0.54
N GLY A 135 -5.18 1.74 0.80
CA GLY A 135 -6.11 1.31 -0.25
C GLY A 135 -6.53 2.46 -1.15
N VAL A 136 -6.83 3.62 -0.58
CA VAL A 136 -7.18 4.84 -1.34
C VAL A 136 -5.98 5.34 -2.17
N ILE A 137 -4.80 5.44 -1.57
CA ILE A 137 -3.58 5.90 -2.26
C ILE A 137 -3.25 4.99 -3.44
N VAL A 138 -3.20 3.68 -3.21
CA VAL A 138 -2.90 2.67 -4.23
C VAL A 138 -3.96 2.66 -5.33
N ALA A 139 -5.24 2.79 -4.99
CA ALA A 139 -6.33 2.84 -5.96
C ALA A 139 -6.18 4.02 -6.92
N ILE A 140 -5.87 5.21 -6.40
CA ILE A 140 -5.63 6.41 -7.22
C ILE A 140 -4.39 6.23 -8.09
N GLN A 141 -3.28 5.75 -7.53
CA GLN A 141 -2.04 5.52 -8.28
C GLN A 141 -2.23 4.55 -9.43
N LEU A 142 -2.81 3.36 -9.17
CA LEU A 142 -3.03 2.35 -10.20
C LEU A 142 -3.98 2.86 -11.29
N LEU A 143 -5.05 3.56 -10.91
CA LEU A 143 -5.97 4.17 -11.88
C LEU A 143 -5.24 5.15 -12.80
N LEU A 144 -4.39 6.02 -12.26
CA LEU A 144 -3.60 6.99 -13.02
C LEU A 144 -2.58 6.30 -13.94
N PHE A 145 -1.87 5.27 -13.46
CA PHE A 145 -0.90 4.55 -14.26
C PHE A 145 -1.54 3.82 -15.45
N PHE A 146 -2.68 3.18 -15.25
CA PHE A 146 -3.39 2.52 -16.34
C PHE A 146 -4.06 3.49 -17.31
N SER A 147 -4.45 4.69 -16.85
CA SER A 147 -5.08 5.69 -17.71
C SER A 147 -4.08 6.48 -18.57
N LEU A 148 -3.00 6.96 -17.98
CA LEU A 148 -2.06 7.90 -18.60
C LEU A 148 -0.70 7.27 -18.95
N GLY A 149 -0.36 6.12 -18.36
CA GLY A 149 0.94 5.48 -18.46
C GLY A 149 1.98 6.08 -17.50
N TYR A 150 3.09 5.37 -17.30
CA TYR A 150 4.11 5.77 -16.33
C TYR A 150 4.89 7.03 -16.75
N THR A 151 5.28 7.14 -18.02
CA THR A 151 6.09 8.25 -18.54
C THR A 151 5.49 9.63 -18.21
N ARG A 152 4.16 9.75 -18.28
CA ARG A 152 3.45 11.00 -18.00
C ARG A 152 3.05 11.14 -16.53
N THR A 153 2.88 10.03 -15.83
CA THR A 153 2.24 10.01 -14.51
C THR A 153 3.23 9.74 -13.37
N GLY A 154 4.40 9.15 -13.66
CA GLY A 154 5.34 8.72 -12.62
C GLY A 154 5.73 9.84 -11.65
N MET A 155 6.11 11.00 -12.18
CA MET A 155 6.47 12.16 -11.36
C MET A 155 5.26 12.70 -10.56
N TYR A 156 4.08 12.74 -11.19
CA TYR A 156 2.86 13.20 -10.51
C TYR A 156 2.38 12.21 -9.43
N ALA A 157 2.54 10.92 -9.65
CA ALA A 157 2.17 9.90 -8.66
C ALA A 157 3.07 9.96 -7.42
N TYR A 158 4.38 10.13 -7.58
CA TYR A 158 5.28 10.38 -6.46
C TYR A 158 4.94 11.70 -5.75
N GLY A 159 4.76 12.77 -6.51
CA GLY A 159 4.42 14.09 -5.99
C GLY A 159 3.09 14.08 -5.24
N ALA A 160 2.06 13.45 -5.79
CA ALA A 160 0.76 13.34 -5.14
C ALA A 160 0.82 12.52 -3.85
N THR A 161 1.55 11.40 -3.83
CA THR A 161 1.74 10.60 -2.62
C THR A 161 2.46 11.40 -1.53
N MET A 162 3.54 12.09 -1.87
CA MET A 162 4.27 12.95 -0.95
C MET A 162 3.38 14.12 -0.48
N ALA A 163 2.68 14.80 -1.38
CA ALA A 163 1.78 15.89 -1.04
C ALA A 163 0.66 15.45 -0.08
N LEU A 164 0.05 14.27 -0.32
CA LEU A 164 -0.94 13.69 0.59
C LEU A 164 -0.36 13.42 1.98
N MET A 165 0.86 12.90 2.06
CA MET A 165 1.53 12.64 3.34
C MET A 165 1.83 13.93 4.09
N PHE A 166 2.39 14.94 3.41
CA PHE A 166 2.64 16.25 4.02
C PHE A 166 1.33 16.96 4.42
N ALA A 167 0.30 16.90 3.56
CA ALA A 167 -1.02 17.46 3.88
C ALA A 167 -1.63 16.79 5.10
N PHE A 168 -1.54 15.45 5.20
CA PHE A 168 -2.05 14.72 6.36
C PHE A 168 -1.29 15.10 7.64
N GLY A 169 0.05 15.17 7.60
CA GLY A 169 0.85 15.64 8.72
C GLY A 169 0.55 17.08 9.14
N PHE A 170 0.32 17.96 8.17
CA PHE A 170 -0.06 19.35 8.41
C PHE A 170 -1.46 19.47 9.03
N LEU A 171 -2.43 18.70 8.51
CA LEU A 171 -3.80 18.66 9.02
C LEU A 171 -3.85 18.20 10.47
N ILE A 172 -3.11 17.13 10.81
CA ILE A 172 -2.99 16.64 12.18
C ILE A 172 -2.46 17.72 13.12
N LYS A 173 -1.45 18.46 12.68
CA LYS A 173 -0.84 19.53 13.50
C LYS A 173 -1.74 20.74 13.66
N LYS A 174 -2.50 21.09 12.61
CA LYS A 174 -3.32 22.33 12.58
C LYS A 174 -4.69 22.16 13.23
N PHE A 175 -5.26 20.93 13.20
CA PHE A 175 -6.60 20.62 13.68
C PHE A 175 -6.57 19.56 14.78
N PRO A 176 -6.38 19.97 16.06
CA PRO A 176 -6.30 19.02 17.19
C PRO A 176 -7.56 18.21 17.39
N ASP A 177 -8.76 18.78 17.12
CA ASP A 177 -10.04 18.09 17.22
C ASP A 177 -10.17 16.95 16.21
N LEU A 178 -9.70 17.18 14.99
CA LEU A 178 -9.64 16.17 13.95
C LEU A 178 -8.68 15.05 14.34
N THR A 179 -7.53 15.40 14.91
CA THR A 179 -6.56 14.45 15.45
C THR A 179 -7.18 13.61 16.57
N ALA A 180 -7.87 14.20 17.52
CA ALA A 180 -8.55 13.50 18.58
C ALA A 180 -9.63 12.54 18.05
N THR A 181 -10.32 12.91 16.98
CA THR A 181 -11.28 12.04 16.31
C THR A 181 -10.61 10.85 15.61
N ILE A 182 -9.51 11.07 14.89
CA ILE A 182 -8.72 10.01 14.24
C ILE A 182 -8.18 9.04 15.31
N ILE A 183 -7.69 9.55 16.43
CA ILE A 183 -7.19 8.74 17.54
C ILE A 183 -8.31 7.89 18.13
N ARG A 184 -9.50 8.43 18.33
CA ARG A 184 -10.67 7.65 18.80
C ARG A 184 -11.02 6.52 17.84
N TRP A 185 -11.00 6.79 16.54
CA TRP A 185 -11.24 5.77 15.52
C TRP A 185 -10.13 4.70 15.51
N ALA A 186 -8.88 5.11 15.57
CA ALA A 186 -7.74 4.19 15.67
C ALA A 186 -7.73 3.38 16.98
N GLY A 187 -8.35 3.86 18.06
CA GLY A 187 -8.57 3.14 19.29
C GLY A 187 -9.70 2.09 19.22
N SER A 188 -10.60 2.23 18.24
CA SER A 188 -11.76 1.34 18.08
C SER A 188 -11.42 0.05 17.35
N ALA A 189 -11.82 -1.10 17.92
CA ALA A 189 -11.68 -2.41 17.26
C ALA A 189 -12.47 -2.51 15.94
N TRP A 190 -13.57 -1.78 15.81
CA TRP A 190 -14.38 -1.74 14.59
C TRP A 190 -13.60 -1.19 13.38
N THR A 191 -12.68 -0.28 13.59
CA THR A 191 -11.82 0.26 12.52
C THR A 191 -10.92 -0.82 11.93
N GLY A 192 -10.53 -1.81 12.74
CA GLY A 192 -9.77 -2.98 12.28
C GLY A 192 -10.50 -3.82 11.23
N VAL A 193 -11.83 -3.83 11.25
CA VAL A 193 -12.67 -4.57 10.27
C VAL A 193 -13.12 -3.65 9.13
N LEU A 194 -13.55 -2.43 9.45
CA LEU A 194 -14.05 -1.47 8.46
C LEU A 194 -12.95 -1.00 7.51
N GLY A 195 -11.73 -0.80 8.00
CA GLY A 195 -10.61 -0.34 7.19
C GLY A 195 -10.31 -1.22 5.99
N PRO A 196 -10.05 -2.52 6.17
CA PRO A 196 -9.89 -3.47 5.07
C PRO A 196 -11.11 -3.52 4.14
N GLY A 197 -12.33 -3.43 4.68
CA GLY A 197 -13.57 -3.39 3.89
C GLY A 197 -13.60 -2.18 2.95
N ILE A 198 -13.28 -1.00 3.44
CA ILE A 198 -13.17 0.23 2.63
C ILE A 198 -12.07 0.08 1.57
N ALA A 199 -10.89 -0.42 1.95
CA ALA A 199 -9.80 -0.62 1.02
C ALA A 199 -10.18 -1.55 -0.14
N VAL A 200 -10.81 -2.69 0.16
CA VAL A 200 -11.29 -3.63 -0.86
C VAL A 200 -12.33 -2.99 -1.77
N ALA A 201 -13.31 -2.28 -1.22
CA ALA A 201 -14.33 -1.61 -2.02
C ALA A 201 -13.73 -0.57 -2.97
N VAL A 202 -12.84 0.29 -2.48
CA VAL A 202 -12.19 1.33 -3.29
C VAL A 202 -11.29 0.72 -4.35
N LEU A 203 -10.51 -0.31 -4.02
CA LEU A 203 -9.66 -1.02 -4.98
C LEU A 203 -10.49 -1.75 -6.04
N ALA A 204 -11.62 -2.35 -5.70
CA ALA A 204 -12.51 -3.00 -6.67
C ALA A 204 -13.10 -1.99 -7.67
N VAL A 205 -13.57 -0.84 -7.19
CA VAL A 205 -14.07 0.25 -8.05
C VAL A 205 -12.96 0.78 -8.94
N SER A 206 -11.77 1.01 -8.40
CA SER A 206 -10.59 1.46 -9.14
C SER A 206 -10.17 0.44 -10.21
N ALA A 207 -10.17 -0.85 -9.88
CA ALA A 207 -9.83 -1.91 -10.84
C ALA A 207 -10.83 -1.96 -12.00
N ALA A 208 -12.13 -1.86 -11.71
CA ALA A 208 -13.16 -1.79 -12.75
C ALA A 208 -12.99 -0.55 -13.67
N GLY A 209 -12.64 0.60 -13.09
CA GLY A 209 -12.30 1.81 -13.83
C GLY A 209 -11.06 1.63 -14.70
N SER A 210 -9.99 1.07 -14.13
CA SER A 210 -8.72 0.81 -14.82
C SER A 210 -8.88 -0.13 -16.00
N VAL A 211 -9.67 -1.20 -15.86
CA VAL A 211 -9.98 -2.13 -16.96
C VAL A 211 -10.66 -1.41 -18.11
N ARG A 212 -11.68 -0.58 -17.83
CA ARG A 212 -12.40 0.17 -18.87
C ARG A 212 -11.51 1.19 -19.58
N LEU A 213 -10.68 1.92 -18.82
CA LEU A 213 -9.78 2.93 -19.38
C LEU A 213 -8.66 2.29 -20.21
N TYR A 214 -8.06 1.21 -19.71
CA TYR A 214 -6.99 0.50 -20.41
C TYR A 214 -7.46 -0.19 -21.69
N GLN A 215 -8.71 -0.67 -21.73
CA GLN A 215 -9.32 -1.23 -22.97
C GLN A 215 -9.52 -0.18 -24.07
N ARG A 216 -9.81 1.08 -23.68
CA ARG A 216 -10.03 2.20 -24.60
C ARG A 216 -8.74 2.83 -25.12
N ARG A 217 -7.61 2.51 -24.52
CA ARG A 217 -6.31 3.05 -24.94
C ARG A 217 -5.86 2.36 -26.21
N ASN A 218 -5.76 3.12 -27.30
CA ASN A 218 -5.12 2.69 -28.54
C ASN A 218 -3.60 2.67 -28.32
N LEU A 219 -3.02 1.50 -28.24
CA LEU A 219 -1.58 1.26 -28.21
C LEU A 219 -1.08 1.06 -29.63
#